data_cc1e2d35a4331efd1dbd58c70f3f0916
#
_entry.id   cc1e2d35a4331efd1dbd58c70f3f0916
#
_cell.length_a   1.000
_cell.length_b   1.000
_cell.length_c   1.000
_cell.angle_alpha   90.00
_cell.angle_beta   90.00
_cell.angle_gamma   90.00
#
_symmetry.space_group_name_H-M   'P 1'
#
loop_
_entity.id
_entity.type
_entity.pdbx_description
1 polymer ?
#
loop_
_entity_poly.entity_id
_entity_poly.type
_entity_poly.pdbx_seq_one_letter_code
_entity_poly.pdbx_strand_id
1 'polypeptide(L)'
;MKRILTFLLAVVMVFSLAVCGSKADDSSGKTDVTMTAQEIMDTLKEKLGDSFGCDVAEAEDNIGGYWGLDMTQVESWASMSNSNSAVNSSYAVIVKAKDGYAQDAAALLQAGYEQILSYSRMYNMDLQKVLQARLFVNGNYVALLILGAQGDWEASDE
;
A
#
# COMPACT_ATOMS: atom_id res chain seq x y z
N MET A 1 -14.76 -12.50 12.84
CA MET A 1 -14.75 -11.10 12.36
C MET A 1 -14.10 -10.09 13.33
N LYS A 2 -14.37 -10.10 14.65
CA LYS A 2 -13.74 -9.16 15.62
C LYS A 2 -12.22 -9.33 15.83
N ARG A 3 -11.63 -10.47 15.52
CA ARG A 3 -10.18 -10.75 15.76
C ARG A 3 -9.27 -10.24 14.65
N ILE A 4 -9.75 -10.10 13.43
CA ILE A 4 -8.98 -9.61 12.27
C ILE A 4 -8.76 -8.09 12.38
N LEU A 5 -9.77 -7.36 12.87
CA LEU A 5 -9.70 -5.91 13.06
C LEU A 5 -8.64 -5.50 14.09
N THR A 6 -8.43 -6.34 15.12
CA THR A 6 -7.45 -6.05 16.19
C THR A 6 -6.02 -6.29 15.73
N PHE A 7 -5.78 -7.22 14.78
CA PHE A 7 -4.45 -7.48 14.23
C PHE A 7 -4.05 -6.46 13.16
N LEU A 8 -5.01 -5.95 12.38
CA LEU A 8 -4.75 -4.84 11.44
C LEU A 8 -4.28 -3.59 12.21
N LEU A 9 -4.81 -3.38 13.41
CA LEU A 9 -4.42 -2.27 14.29
C LEU A 9 -2.97 -2.41 14.79
N ALA A 10 -2.45 -3.63 14.96
CA ALA A 10 -1.10 -3.86 15.45
C ALA A 10 -0.02 -3.62 14.37
N VAL A 11 -0.32 -3.90 13.10
CA VAL A 11 0.57 -3.56 11.97
C VAL A 11 0.52 -2.06 11.68
N VAL A 12 -0.64 -1.43 11.86
CA VAL A 12 -0.82 0.03 11.73
C VAL A 12 -0.08 0.79 12.84
N MET A 13 0.16 0.20 14.02
CA MET A 13 0.95 0.87 15.07
C MET A 13 2.42 1.06 14.72
N VAL A 14 2.97 0.32 13.76
CA VAL A 14 4.32 0.58 13.24
C VAL A 14 4.31 1.78 12.26
N PHE A 15 3.14 2.12 11.68
CA PHE A 15 2.97 3.20 10.71
C PHE A 15 2.10 4.36 11.20
N SER A 16 1.50 4.26 12.39
CA SER A 16 0.59 5.30 12.86
C SER A 16 1.33 6.41 13.59
N LEU A 17 1.73 7.44 12.85
CA LEU A 17 1.76 8.83 13.32
C LEU A 17 1.98 9.75 12.11
N ALA A 18 0.92 10.23 11.57
CA ALA A 18 0.71 11.59 11.08
C ALA A 18 -0.19 11.63 9.84
N VAL A 19 -1.48 11.80 10.06
CA VAL A 19 -2.29 12.81 9.37
C VAL A 19 -3.59 12.97 10.16
N CYS A 20 -3.60 13.92 11.06
CA CYS A 20 -4.80 14.70 11.38
C CYS A 20 -4.33 16.08 11.87
N GLY A 21 -4.72 17.10 11.15
CA GLY A 21 -4.36 18.46 11.49
C GLY A 21 -4.94 18.89 12.84
N SER A 22 -4.07 19.21 13.75
CA SER A 22 -4.09 20.35 14.69
C SER A 22 -2.94 20.24 15.69
N LYS A 23 -2.10 21.27 15.73
CA LYS A 23 -1.12 21.72 16.73
C LYS A 23 -0.22 20.69 17.40
N ALA A 24 1.05 20.91 17.12
CA ALA A 24 2.27 20.45 17.73
C ALA A 24 2.16 19.96 19.18
N ASP A 25 2.60 18.70 19.38
CA ASP A 25 3.49 18.37 20.49
C ASP A 25 4.58 17.44 19.92
N ASP A 26 5.80 17.93 20.01
CA ASP A 26 7.02 17.32 19.49
C ASP A 26 7.43 16.16 20.41
N SER A 27 7.01 14.96 20.04
CA SER A 27 7.67 13.74 20.50
C SER A 27 7.72 12.73 19.34
N SER A 28 8.55 13.06 18.34
CA SER A 28 8.88 12.12 17.28
C SER A 28 9.78 11.02 17.83
N GLY A 29 9.20 9.96 18.33
CA GLY A 29 9.88 8.70 18.44
C GLY A 29 10.19 8.21 17.01
N LYS A 30 11.33 8.63 16.44
CA LYS A 30 11.91 7.99 15.29
C LYS A 30 12.22 6.56 15.67
N THR A 31 11.32 5.64 15.38
CA THR A 31 11.68 4.23 15.26
C THR A 31 12.47 4.14 13.96
N ASP A 32 13.78 4.04 14.04
CA ASP A 32 14.62 3.72 12.88
C ASP A 32 14.21 2.32 12.39
N VAL A 33 13.25 2.29 11.46
CA VAL A 33 12.90 1.08 10.74
C VAL A 33 14.06 0.81 9.79
N THR A 34 14.84 -0.24 10.07
CA THR A 34 16.00 -0.63 9.25
C THR A 34 15.66 -1.67 8.19
N MET A 35 14.40 -2.11 8.14
CA MET A 35 13.93 -3.14 7.20
C MET A 35 14.01 -2.66 5.76
N THR A 36 14.28 -3.57 4.85
CA THR A 36 14.12 -3.35 3.42
C THR A 36 12.62 -3.37 3.04
N ALA A 37 12.27 -2.80 1.90
CA ALA A 37 10.90 -2.89 1.39
C ALA A 37 10.43 -4.34 1.20
N GLN A 38 11.35 -5.25 0.80
CA GLN A 38 11.05 -6.67 0.64
C GLN A 38 10.74 -7.35 1.98
N GLU A 39 11.50 -7.09 3.03
CA GLU A 39 11.24 -7.67 4.36
C GLU A 39 9.89 -7.21 4.92
N ILE A 40 9.49 -5.97 4.64
CA ILE A 40 8.16 -5.48 5.01
C ILE A 40 7.08 -6.21 4.20
N MET A 41 7.28 -6.39 2.89
CA MET A 41 6.37 -7.13 2.02
C MET A 41 6.16 -8.57 2.49
N ASP A 42 7.24 -9.27 2.79
CA ASP A 42 7.21 -10.66 3.26
C ASP A 42 6.46 -10.77 4.59
N THR A 43 6.68 -9.82 5.50
CA THR A 43 5.97 -9.73 6.76
C THR A 43 4.46 -9.49 6.57
N LEU A 44 4.08 -8.62 5.63
CA LEU A 44 2.67 -8.38 5.31
C LEU A 44 2.01 -9.63 4.73
N LYS A 45 2.69 -10.29 3.79
CA LYS A 45 2.21 -11.53 3.17
C LYS A 45 1.98 -12.63 4.21
N GLU A 46 2.95 -12.84 5.12
CA GLU A 46 2.84 -13.82 6.19
C GLU A 46 1.65 -13.52 7.12
N LYS A 47 1.49 -12.26 7.53
CA LYS A 47 0.45 -11.85 8.48
C LYS A 47 -0.95 -11.84 7.90
N LEU A 48 -1.11 -11.49 6.63
CA LEU A 48 -2.41 -11.36 5.98
C LEU A 48 -2.86 -12.67 5.33
N GLY A 49 -1.94 -13.60 5.02
CA GLY A 49 -2.29 -14.87 4.39
C GLY A 49 -3.14 -14.66 3.14
N ASP A 50 -4.28 -15.34 3.06
CA ASP A 50 -5.19 -15.27 1.91
C ASP A 50 -5.75 -13.85 1.67
N SER A 51 -5.85 -13.03 2.72
CA SER A 51 -6.29 -11.64 2.60
C SER A 51 -5.26 -10.71 1.96
N PHE A 52 -4.05 -11.17 1.71
CA PHE A 52 -3.03 -10.40 1.00
C PHE A 52 -3.42 -10.19 -0.46
N GLY A 53 -3.99 -11.20 -1.11
CA GLY A 53 -4.60 -11.11 -2.43
C GLY A 53 -3.65 -10.88 -3.61
N CYS A 54 -2.34 -10.70 -3.39
CA CYS A 54 -1.32 -10.55 -4.43
C CYS A 54 -0.50 -11.85 -4.55
N ASP A 55 -0.23 -12.29 -5.77
CA ASP A 55 0.48 -13.54 -6.05
C ASP A 55 1.64 -13.41 -7.05
N VAL A 56 1.77 -12.24 -7.70
CA VAL A 56 2.82 -11.95 -8.67
C VAL A 56 3.69 -10.79 -8.18
N ALA A 57 5.01 -11.00 -8.16
CA ALA A 57 5.97 -9.93 -7.96
C ALA A 57 6.14 -9.11 -9.25
N GLU A 58 6.08 -7.80 -9.11
CA GLU A 58 6.28 -6.87 -10.22
C GLU A 58 7.77 -6.68 -10.53
N ALA A 59 8.08 -6.40 -11.80
CA ALA A 59 9.42 -6.07 -12.23
C ALA A 59 9.75 -4.59 -11.97
N GLU A 60 11.06 -4.26 -11.94
CA GLU A 60 11.53 -2.89 -11.74
C GLU A 60 10.98 -1.91 -12.79
N ASP A 61 10.88 -2.34 -14.04
CA ASP A 61 10.30 -1.54 -15.12
C ASP A 61 8.85 -1.11 -14.84
N ASN A 62 8.08 -1.94 -14.13
CA ASN A 62 6.73 -1.59 -13.71
C ASN A 62 6.73 -0.54 -12.61
N ILE A 63 7.70 -0.58 -11.70
CA ILE A 63 7.80 0.40 -10.62
C ILE A 63 8.14 1.78 -11.18
N GLY A 64 9.14 1.87 -12.04
CA GLY A 64 9.51 3.11 -12.72
C GLY A 64 8.47 3.55 -13.77
N GLY A 65 7.99 2.62 -14.59
CA GLY A 65 7.10 2.92 -15.71
C GLY A 65 5.65 3.17 -15.32
N TYR A 66 5.02 2.23 -14.62
CA TYR A 66 3.60 2.33 -14.25
C TYR A 66 3.35 3.32 -13.11
N TRP A 67 4.18 3.25 -12.05
CA TRP A 67 4.05 4.14 -10.89
C TRP A 67 4.79 5.47 -11.08
N GLY A 68 5.65 5.58 -12.10
CA GLY A 68 6.39 6.81 -12.42
C GLY A 68 7.49 7.16 -11.43
N LEU A 69 7.96 6.20 -10.64
CA LEU A 69 8.99 6.44 -9.63
C LEU A 69 10.37 6.63 -10.28
N ASP A 70 11.12 7.63 -9.82
CA ASP A 70 12.53 7.77 -10.15
C ASP A 70 13.35 6.74 -9.34
N MET A 71 13.70 5.63 -9.99
CA MET A 71 14.45 4.54 -9.35
C MET A 71 15.83 4.96 -8.87
N THR A 72 16.39 6.07 -9.36
CA THR A 72 17.63 6.62 -8.84
C THR A 72 17.47 7.23 -7.44
N GLN A 73 16.25 7.56 -7.04
CA GLN A 73 15.87 8.09 -5.73
C GLN A 73 15.31 7.03 -4.78
N VAL A 74 15.24 5.78 -5.23
CA VAL A 74 14.76 4.65 -4.43
C VAL A 74 15.94 3.88 -3.84
N GLU A 75 15.90 3.60 -2.54
CA GLU A 75 16.90 2.78 -1.84
C GLU A 75 16.56 1.29 -1.94
N SER A 76 15.31 0.95 -1.68
CA SER A 76 14.76 -0.40 -1.88
C SER A 76 13.28 -0.32 -2.19
N TRP A 77 12.76 -1.33 -2.87
CA TRP A 77 11.35 -1.42 -3.21
C TRP A 77 10.89 -2.89 -3.22
N ALA A 78 9.59 -3.07 -3.08
CA ALA A 78 8.90 -4.32 -3.34
C ALA A 78 7.51 -4.00 -3.87
N SER A 79 7.07 -4.70 -4.91
CA SER A 79 5.74 -4.55 -5.47
C SER A 79 5.17 -5.89 -5.85
N MET A 80 3.91 -6.09 -5.52
CA MET A 80 3.15 -7.27 -5.88
C MET A 80 1.76 -6.90 -6.37
N SER A 81 1.26 -7.66 -7.35
CA SER A 81 -0.09 -7.55 -7.87
C SER A 81 -0.78 -8.91 -7.88
N ASN A 82 -2.04 -8.96 -8.33
CA ASN A 82 -2.72 -10.22 -8.57
C ASN A 82 -2.59 -10.64 -10.03
N SER A 83 -2.28 -11.92 -10.28
CA SER A 83 -2.14 -12.48 -11.64
C SER A 83 -3.41 -12.36 -12.48
N ASN A 84 -4.58 -12.29 -11.83
CA ASN A 84 -5.86 -12.05 -12.49
C ASN A 84 -6.33 -10.61 -12.30
N SER A 85 -5.48 -9.65 -12.70
CA SER A 85 -5.74 -8.20 -12.54
C SER A 85 -7.01 -7.72 -13.27
N ALA A 86 -7.55 -8.52 -14.20
CA ALA A 86 -8.81 -8.21 -14.87
C ALA A 86 -10.03 -8.27 -13.94
N VAL A 87 -9.96 -8.99 -12.82
CA VAL A 87 -11.06 -9.16 -11.86
C VAL A 87 -10.64 -8.96 -10.41
N ASN A 88 -9.35 -8.75 -10.15
CA ASN A 88 -8.81 -8.55 -8.82
C ASN A 88 -7.78 -7.41 -8.83
N SER A 89 -8.16 -6.28 -8.28
CA SER A 89 -7.36 -5.05 -8.23
C SER A 89 -6.42 -5.00 -7.00
N SER A 90 -5.92 -6.15 -6.54
CA SER A 90 -4.97 -6.16 -5.42
C SER A 90 -3.59 -5.68 -5.86
N TYR A 91 -3.07 -4.71 -5.11
CA TYR A 91 -1.71 -4.17 -5.23
C TYR A 91 -1.10 -3.94 -3.86
N ALA A 92 0.16 -4.28 -3.73
CA ALA A 92 0.99 -3.90 -2.60
C ALA A 92 2.29 -3.30 -3.14
N VAL A 93 2.51 -2.01 -2.93
CA VAL A 93 3.72 -1.30 -3.35
C VAL A 93 4.36 -0.70 -2.12
N ILE A 94 5.61 -1.04 -1.86
CA ILE A 94 6.40 -0.53 -0.74
C ILE A 94 7.71 0.01 -1.30
N VAL A 95 8.01 1.24 -0.91
CA VAL A 95 9.21 1.96 -1.35
C VAL A 95 9.94 2.50 -0.13
N LYS A 96 11.23 2.27 -0.05
CA LYS A 96 12.16 3.00 0.81
C LYS A 96 12.87 4.02 -0.06
N ALA A 97 12.48 5.26 0.08
CA ALA A 97 13.03 6.39 -0.66
C ALA A 97 14.36 6.85 -0.07
N LYS A 98 15.20 7.48 -0.88
CA LYS A 98 16.32 8.27 -0.38
C LYS A 98 15.80 9.53 0.31
N ASP A 99 16.65 10.16 1.11
CA ASP A 99 16.30 11.37 1.86
C ASP A 99 15.71 12.45 0.95
N GLY A 100 14.54 12.93 1.35
CA GLY A 100 13.80 13.98 0.64
C GLY A 100 12.83 13.50 -0.45
N TYR A 101 12.89 12.25 -0.91
CA TYR A 101 12.06 11.78 -2.02
C TYR A 101 10.72 11.13 -1.58
N ALA A 102 10.54 10.84 -0.29
CA ALA A 102 9.35 10.11 0.18
C ALA A 102 8.01 10.79 -0.17
N GLN A 103 7.95 12.12 -0.13
CA GLN A 103 6.73 12.86 -0.47
C GLN A 103 6.42 12.83 -1.98
N ASP A 104 7.44 12.91 -2.83
CA ASP A 104 7.27 12.79 -4.27
C ASP A 104 6.82 11.38 -4.64
N ALA A 105 7.44 10.35 -4.05
CA ALA A 105 7.04 8.96 -4.20
C ALA A 105 5.58 8.75 -3.77
N ALA A 106 5.17 9.33 -2.65
CA ALA A 106 3.79 9.24 -2.18
C ALA A 106 2.79 9.90 -3.15
N ALA A 107 3.14 11.06 -3.71
CA ALA A 107 2.30 11.74 -4.70
C ALA A 107 2.14 10.91 -5.99
N LEU A 108 3.23 10.26 -6.44
CA LEU A 108 3.20 9.37 -7.60
C LEU A 108 2.35 8.13 -7.36
N LEU A 109 2.51 7.47 -6.21
CA LEU A 109 1.67 6.33 -5.84
C LEU A 109 0.19 6.72 -5.68
N GLN A 110 -0.09 7.90 -5.15
CA GLN A 110 -1.44 8.43 -5.07
C GLN A 110 -2.06 8.64 -6.46
N ALA A 111 -1.30 9.20 -7.40
CA ALA A 111 -1.76 9.40 -8.77
C ALA A 111 -2.06 8.05 -9.47
N GLY A 112 -1.21 7.05 -9.28
CA GLY A 112 -1.45 5.69 -9.77
C GLY A 112 -2.71 5.05 -9.16
N TYR A 113 -2.90 5.22 -7.85
CA TYR A 113 -4.14 4.78 -7.18
C TYR A 113 -5.38 5.44 -7.79
N GLU A 114 -5.35 6.73 -8.08
CA GLU A 114 -6.49 7.45 -8.68
C GLU A 114 -6.83 6.92 -10.08
N GLN A 115 -5.85 6.46 -10.85
CA GLN A 115 -6.09 5.78 -12.12
C GLN A 115 -6.79 4.44 -11.91
N ILE A 116 -6.32 3.61 -10.95
CA ILE A 116 -6.96 2.34 -10.60
C ILE A 116 -8.41 2.59 -10.13
N LEU A 117 -8.63 3.57 -9.27
CA LEU A 117 -9.96 3.93 -8.76
C LEU A 117 -10.88 4.38 -9.89
N SER A 118 -10.39 5.19 -10.82
CA SER A 118 -11.16 5.63 -12.00
C SER A 118 -11.59 4.45 -12.86
N TYR A 119 -10.66 3.51 -13.10
CA TYR A 119 -10.94 2.29 -13.85
C TYR A 119 -11.97 1.40 -13.12
N SER A 120 -11.80 1.20 -11.83
CA SER A 120 -12.72 0.40 -11.01
C SER A 120 -14.12 0.98 -10.98
N ARG A 121 -14.27 2.30 -10.96
CA ARG A 121 -15.55 2.98 -11.07
C ARG A 121 -16.22 2.80 -12.44
N MET A 122 -15.41 2.84 -13.51
CA MET A 122 -15.92 2.71 -14.88
C MET A 122 -16.44 1.29 -15.16
N TYR A 123 -15.77 0.28 -14.66
CA TYR A 123 -16.07 -1.12 -14.96
C TYR A 123 -16.71 -1.87 -13.79
N ASN A 124 -16.97 -1.21 -12.67
CA ASN A 124 -17.49 -1.80 -11.42
C ASN A 124 -16.68 -3.03 -10.96
N MET A 125 -15.36 -2.93 -11.06
CA MET A 125 -14.44 -4.01 -10.71
C MET A 125 -13.78 -3.73 -9.37
N ASP A 126 -13.97 -4.62 -8.41
CA ASP A 126 -13.35 -4.55 -7.07
C ASP A 126 -13.46 -3.15 -6.40
N LEU A 127 -14.47 -2.36 -6.78
CA LEU A 127 -14.58 -0.95 -6.37
C LEU A 127 -14.53 -0.79 -4.86
N GLN A 128 -15.21 -1.66 -4.11
CA GLN A 128 -15.23 -1.58 -2.65
C GLN A 128 -13.83 -1.82 -2.06
N LYS A 129 -13.06 -2.78 -2.58
CA LYS A 129 -11.67 -3.02 -2.18
C LYS A 129 -10.79 -1.81 -2.51
N VAL A 130 -10.90 -1.28 -3.72
CA VAL A 130 -10.11 -0.13 -4.16
C VAL A 130 -10.42 1.12 -3.32
N LEU A 131 -11.68 1.34 -2.93
CA LEU A 131 -12.08 2.43 -2.03
C LEU A 131 -11.47 2.30 -0.62
N GLN A 132 -11.05 1.11 -0.21
CA GLN A 132 -10.40 0.87 1.07
C GLN A 132 -8.87 0.92 1.01
N ALA A 133 -8.31 1.26 -0.13
CA ALA A 133 -6.87 1.45 -0.28
C ALA A 133 -6.29 2.36 0.80
N ARG A 134 -5.04 2.10 1.17
CA ARG A 134 -4.31 2.90 2.16
C ARG A 134 -2.95 3.29 1.60
N LEU A 135 -2.66 4.58 1.68
CA LEU A 135 -1.33 5.13 1.44
C LEU A 135 -0.71 5.54 2.78
N PHE A 136 0.47 5.04 3.05
CA PHE A 136 1.22 5.31 4.27
C PHE A 136 2.54 5.99 3.92
N VAL A 137 2.92 6.98 4.74
CA VAL A 137 4.25 7.59 4.71
C VAL A 137 4.80 7.60 6.11
N ASN A 138 5.99 7.05 6.32
CA ASN A 138 6.69 7.05 7.59
C ASN A 138 8.20 7.19 7.36
N GLY A 139 8.75 8.37 7.67
CA GLY A 139 10.13 8.71 7.34
C GLY A 139 10.36 8.56 5.83
N ASN A 140 11.29 7.71 5.46
CA ASN A 140 11.64 7.43 4.07
C ASN A 140 10.80 6.28 3.44
N TYR A 141 9.88 5.69 4.19
CA TYR A 141 9.03 4.62 3.68
C TYR A 141 7.70 5.15 3.18
N VAL A 142 7.30 4.66 2.02
CA VAL A 142 6.00 4.90 1.42
C VAL A 142 5.39 3.56 1.05
N ALA A 143 4.12 3.33 1.38
CA ALA A 143 3.42 2.10 1.01
C ALA A 143 2.01 2.42 0.52
N LEU A 144 1.66 1.89 -0.66
CA LEU A 144 0.30 1.86 -1.16
C LEU A 144 -0.20 0.41 -1.10
N LEU A 145 -1.32 0.21 -0.41
CA LEU A 145 -1.92 -1.11 -0.20
C LEU A 145 -3.38 -1.10 -0.66
N ILE A 146 -3.68 -1.93 -1.65
CA ILE A 146 -5.04 -2.27 -2.11
C ILE A 146 -5.17 -3.77 -1.89
N LEU A 147 -5.64 -4.19 -0.72
CA LEU A 147 -5.62 -5.56 -0.25
C LEU A 147 -6.99 -6.01 0.25
N GLY A 148 -7.22 -7.31 0.29
CA GLY A 148 -8.44 -7.93 0.78
C GLY A 148 -8.81 -9.17 -0.05
N ALA A 149 -9.54 -10.11 0.57
CA ALA A 149 -10.04 -11.28 -0.13
C ALA A 149 -11.03 -10.88 -1.24
N GLN A 150 -10.98 -11.58 -2.37
CA GLN A 150 -11.96 -11.42 -3.43
C GLN A 150 -13.31 -12.00 -2.96
N GLY A 151 -14.40 -11.31 -3.21
CA GLY A 151 -15.77 -11.80 -2.97
C GLY A 151 -16.45 -11.36 -1.67
N ASP A 152 -15.74 -10.78 -0.71
CA ASP A 152 -16.34 -10.30 0.53
C ASP A 152 -17.12 -8.97 0.37
N TRP A 153 -17.13 -8.41 -0.85
CA TRP A 153 -17.60 -7.06 -1.14
C TRP A 153 -18.91 -7.00 -1.93
N GLU A 154 -19.35 -8.13 -2.49
CA GLU A 154 -20.57 -8.18 -3.31
C GLU A 154 -21.87 -8.28 -2.49
N ALA A 155 -21.78 -8.38 -1.16
CA ALA A 155 -22.91 -8.74 -0.30
C ALA A 155 -23.63 -7.56 0.36
N SER A 156 -23.41 -6.31 -0.05
CA SER A 156 -23.99 -5.16 0.66
C SER A 156 -24.81 -4.19 -0.19
N ASP A 157 -25.47 -4.67 -1.24
CA ASP A 157 -26.56 -3.93 -1.89
C ASP A 157 -27.93 -4.52 -1.49
N GLU A 158 -28.24 -4.48 -0.18
CA GLU A 158 -29.60 -4.55 0.34
C GLU A 158 -29.87 -3.38 1.28
#